data_7474a81d46d9ec258a04f271db29a88a
#
_entry.id   7474a81d46d9ec258a04f271db29a88a
#
_cell.length_a   1.000
_cell.length_b   1.000
_cell.length_c   1.000
_cell.angle_alpha   90.00
_cell.angle_beta   90.00
_cell.angle_gamma   90.00
#
_symmetry.space_group_name_H-M   'P 1'
#
loop_
_entity.id
_entity.type
_entity.pdbx_description
1 polymer ?
#
loop_
_entity_poly.entity_id
_entity_poly.type
_entity_poly.pdbx_seq_one_letter_code
_entity_poly.pdbx_strand_id
1 'polypeptide(L)'
;MGIKVVEETNKGYKVKGDIIVINRKLSELDMFIKKFIDVLKRHSDYLIVSGYVSIATGRTRGTEDIDVLVPAMKREIFSDLFNDLIKNGFWCYQGDDIEEVYIYTKNFHNIRFSRVNEIFPNIEFVPIDKKRKDKYFEFTHPQKIKIGNFEFKIPPIEFEILYKEIVLGGKKYIEDARHLRAFFSDIIKEKRFKEYKEIIIGDMK
;
A
#
# COMPACT_ATOMS: atom_id res chain seq x y z
N MET A 1 -25.43 5.38 -23.01
CA MET A 1 -24.30 5.06 -22.09
C MET A 1 -23.03 5.58 -22.76
N GLY A 2 -22.57 6.75 -22.37
CA GLY A 2 -21.39 7.37 -22.96
C GLY A 2 -20.11 6.74 -22.42
N ILE A 3 -19.31 6.17 -23.30
CA ILE A 3 -17.93 5.75 -23.02
C ILE A 3 -17.16 7.04 -22.68
N LYS A 4 -16.77 7.24 -21.42
CA LYS A 4 -15.87 8.31 -21.05
C LYS A 4 -14.55 8.09 -21.77
N VAL A 5 -14.26 8.99 -22.68
CA VAL A 5 -13.01 9.04 -23.44
C VAL A 5 -11.85 9.14 -22.44
N VAL A 6 -10.86 8.28 -22.62
CA VAL A 6 -9.61 8.27 -21.86
C VAL A 6 -8.80 9.48 -22.30
N GLU A 7 -8.68 10.51 -21.46
CA GLU A 7 -7.69 11.57 -21.68
C GLU A 7 -6.29 10.96 -21.52
N GLU A 8 -5.53 10.97 -22.60
CA GLU A 8 -4.10 10.62 -22.56
C GLU A 8 -3.36 11.79 -21.90
N THR A 9 -2.95 11.61 -20.65
CA THR A 9 -2.05 12.57 -20.03
C THR A 9 -0.63 12.33 -20.51
N ASN A 10 0.12 13.38 -20.84
CA ASN A 10 1.55 13.30 -21.19
C ASN A 10 2.46 12.94 -19.99
N LYS A 11 1.89 12.52 -18.88
CA LYS A 11 2.56 12.36 -17.57
C LYS A 11 2.88 10.92 -17.16
N GLY A 12 2.88 9.98 -18.10
CA GLY A 12 3.24 8.60 -17.78
C GLY A 12 2.13 7.78 -17.14
N TYR A 13 0.88 8.24 -17.13
CA TYR A 13 -0.29 7.47 -16.72
C TYR A 13 -1.55 7.83 -17.50
N LYS A 14 -2.57 6.96 -17.39
CA LYS A 14 -3.94 7.16 -17.92
C LYS A 14 -4.95 6.80 -16.85
N VAL A 15 -6.09 7.48 -16.82
CA VAL A 15 -7.21 7.13 -15.94
C VAL A 15 -8.25 6.36 -16.73
N LYS A 16 -8.58 5.14 -16.31
CA LYS A 16 -9.60 4.27 -16.90
C LYS A 16 -10.65 3.92 -15.84
N GLY A 17 -11.77 4.62 -15.85
CA GLY A 17 -12.79 4.48 -14.81
C GLY A 17 -12.23 4.89 -13.44
N ASP A 18 -12.16 3.93 -12.51
CA ASP A 18 -11.62 4.11 -11.14
C ASP A 18 -10.13 3.68 -11.02
N ILE A 19 -9.49 3.27 -12.12
CA ILE A 19 -8.13 2.74 -12.13
C ILE A 19 -7.17 3.75 -12.76
N ILE A 20 -6.07 4.03 -12.08
CA ILE A 20 -4.92 4.76 -12.62
C ILE A 20 -3.94 3.76 -13.23
N VAL A 21 -3.77 3.79 -14.53
CA VAL A 21 -2.86 2.90 -15.27
C VAL A 21 -1.54 3.62 -15.49
N ILE A 22 -0.50 3.19 -14.80
CA ILE A 22 0.87 3.74 -14.95
C ILE A 22 1.54 3.11 -16.18
N ASN A 23 2.09 3.96 -17.06
CA ASN A 23 2.71 3.54 -18.31
C ASN A 23 4.20 3.21 -18.10
N ARG A 24 4.47 2.10 -17.41
CA ARG A 24 5.82 1.53 -17.28
C ARG A 24 5.80 0.01 -17.21
N LYS A 25 6.94 -0.61 -17.39
CA LYS A 25 7.10 -2.05 -17.17
C LYS A 25 7.19 -2.35 -15.66
N LEU A 26 6.84 -3.59 -15.30
CA LEU A 26 7.08 -4.08 -13.94
C LEU A 26 8.58 -4.17 -13.66
N SER A 27 8.99 -3.67 -12.51
CA SER A 27 10.31 -3.87 -11.94
C SER A 27 10.37 -5.18 -11.14
N GLU A 28 11.56 -5.58 -10.70
CA GLU A 28 11.71 -6.73 -9.81
C GLU A 28 11.00 -6.51 -8.45
N LEU A 29 11.02 -5.28 -7.94
CA LEU A 29 10.27 -4.92 -6.74
C LEU A 29 8.76 -5.09 -6.95
N ASP A 30 8.22 -4.66 -8.09
CA ASP A 30 6.81 -4.87 -8.40
C ASP A 30 6.46 -6.35 -8.48
N MET A 31 7.32 -7.18 -9.05
CA MET A 31 7.11 -8.63 -9.15
C MET A 31 7.16 -9.30 -7.78
N PHE A 32 8.05 -8.86 -6.89
CA PHE A 32 8.09 -9.31 -5.51
C PHE A 32 6.79 -9.02 -4.78
N ILE A 33 6.34 -7.76 -4.83
CA ILE A 33 5.10 -7.32 -4.18
C ILE A 33 3.90 -8.05 -4.78
N LYS A 34 3.83 -8.13 -6.12
CA LYS A 34 2.75 -8.84 -6.82
C LYS A 34 2.62 -10.28 -6.34
N LYS A 35 3.74 -11.00 -6.21
CA LYS A 35 3.74 -12.40 -5.74
C LYS A 35 3.15 -12.52 -4.34
N PHE A 36 3.52 -11.61 -3.42
CA PHE A 36 2.95 -11.58 -2.06
C PHE A 36 1.46 -11.24 -2.07
N ILE A 37 1.07 -10.20 -2.80
CA ILE A 37 -0.32 -9.74 -2.89
C ILE A 37 -1.21 -10.80 -3.57
N ASP A 38 -0.70 -11.55 -4.56
CA ASP A 38 -1.45 -12.63 -5.20
C ASP A 38 -1.78 -13.79 -4.24
N VAL A 39 -0.98 -13.97 -3.19
CA VAL A 39 -1.30 -14.88 -2.08
C VAL A 39 -2.28 -14.21 -1.12
N LEU A 40 -1.93 -13.03 -0.60
CA LEU A 40 -2.69 -12.33 0.44
C LEU A 40 -4.17 -12.12 0.06
N LYS A 41 -4.44 -11.69 -1.18
CA LYS A 41 -5.80 -11.38 -1.65
C LYS A 41 -6.76 -12.58 -1.70
N ARG A 42 -6.26 -13.81 -1.53
CA ARG A 42 -7.10 -15.01 -1.41
C ARG A 42 -7.69 -15.17 0.00
N HIS A 43 -7.07 -14.53 0.99
CA HIS A 43 -7.39 -14.66 2.41
C HIS A 43 -7.95 -13.39 3.02
N SER A 44 -7.52 -12.23 2.52
CA SER A 44 -7.89 -10.93 3.07
C SER A 44 -7.86 -9.82 2.03
N ASP A 45 -8.53 -8.72 2.35
CA ASP A 45 -8.32 -7.45 1.67
C ASP A 45 -7.03 -6.79 2.17
N TYR A 46 -6.52 -5.80 1.42
CA TYR A 46 -5.25 -5.15 1.71
C TYR A 46 -5.20 -3.73 1.15
N LEU A 47 -4.22 -2.94 1.62
CA LEU A 47 -3.87 -1.65 1.07
C LEU A 47 -2.35 -1.46 1.12
N ILE A 48 -1.71 -1.14 0.00
CA ILE A 48 -0.28 -0.80 -0.03
C ILE A 48 -0.14 0.69 0.22
N VAL A 49 0.72 1.08 1.17
CA VAL A 49 0.87 2.48 1.60
C VAL A 49 2.33 2.95 1.54
N SER A 50 2.57 4.19 1.90
CA SER A 50 3.89 4.75 2.21
C SER A 50 4.86 4.79 1.01
N GLY A 51 6.07 4.26 1.18
CA GLY A 51 7.20 4.41 0.26
C GLY A 51 6.95 3.87 -1.14
N TYR A 52 6.34 2.71 -1.23
CA TYR A 52 6.09 2.06 -2.52
C TYR A 52 5.14 2.86 -3.42
N VAL A 53 4.19 3.60 -2.88
CA VAL A 53 3.28 4.45 -3.68
C VAL A 53 4.07 5.45 -4.54
N SER A 54 5.11 6.06 -3.97
CA SER A 54 5.98 6.98 -4.70
C SER A 54 6.89 6.25 -5.73
N ILE A 55 7.39 5.07 -5.39
CA ILE A 55 8.19 4.23 -6.29
C ILE A 55 7.34 3.74 -7.47
N ALA A 56 6.12 3.32 -7.21
CA ALA A 56 5.17 2.87 -8.23
C ALA A 56 4.90 3.94 -9.29
N THR A 57 4.93 5.21 -8.92
CA THR A 57 4.75 6.37 -9.80
C THR A 57 6.05 6.89 -10.44
N GLY A 58 7.16 6.16 -10.31
CA GLY A 58 8.41 6.45 -10.99
C GLY A 58 9.44 7.23 -10.19
N ARG A 59 9.20 7.49 -8.89
CA ARG A 59 10.24 8.11 -8.07
C ARG A 59 11.39 7.15 -7.82
N THR A 60 12.61 7.59 -8.13
CA THR A 60 13.84 6.86 -7.80
C THR A 60 14.18 7.06 -6.33
N ARG A 61 13.98 6.04 -5.51
CA ARG A 61 14.39 5.98 -4.10
C ARG A 61 14.56 4.52 -3.67
N GLY A 62 15.47 4.29 -2.72
CA GLY A 62 15.55 3.00 -2.05
C GLY A 62 14.40 2.80 -1.06
N THR A 63 13.96 1.57 -0.91
CA THR A 63 13.14 1.12 0.20
C THR A 63 13.55 -0.31 0.55
N GLU A 64 13.58 -0.60 1.82
CA GLU A 64 13.86 -1.95 2.35
C GLU A 64 12.56 -2.69 2.63
N ASP A 65 11.52 -1.94 2.99
CA ASP A 65 10.21 -2.40 3.40
C ASP A 65 9.10 -1.85 2.50
N ILE A 66 8.05 -2.64 2.36
CA ILE A 66 6.81 -2.28 1.70
C ILE A 66 5.67 -2.45 2.72
N ASP A 67 5.08 -1.34 3.12
CA ASP A 67 4.01 -1.31 4.11
C ASP A 67 2.69 -1.78 3.47
N VAL A 68 2.10 -2.83 4.04
CA VAL A 68 0.80 -3.38 3.61
C VAL A 68 -0.15 -3.42 4.80
N LEU A 69 -1.17 -2.57 4.77
CA LEU A 69 -2.25 -2.59 5.75
C LEU A 69 -3.16 -3.79 5.49
N VAL A 70 -3.47 -4.54 6.54
CA VAL A 70 -4.33 -5.72 6.46
C VAL A 70 -5.31 -5.69 7.64
N PRO A 71 -6.61 -5.92 7.44
CA PRO A 71 -7.55 -6.02 8.56
C PRO A 71 -7.13 -7.12 9.53
N ALA A 72 -7.26 -6.84 10.82
CA ALA A 72 -7.08 -7.87 11.83
C ALA A 72 -7.96 -9.10 11.52
N MET A 73 -7.38 -10.26 11.49
CA MET A 73 -8.03 -11.49 11.08
C MET A 73 -8.11 -12.52 12.21
N LYS A 74 -9.03 -13.46 12.07
CA LYS A 74 -9.12 -14.61 12.97
C LYS A 74 -7.92 -15.53 12.78
N ARG A 75 -7.60 -16.27 13.84
CA ARG A 75 -6.47 -17.22 13.85
C ARG A 75 -6.47 -18.19 12.67
N GLU A 76 -7.62 -18.77 12.36
CA GLU A 76 -7.75 -19.76 11.28
C GLU A 76 -7.37 -19.15 9.92
N ILE A 77 -7.88 -17.94 9.62
CA ILE A 77 -7.59 -17.22 8.37
C ILE A 77 -6.10 -16.85 8.31
N PHE A 78 -5.54 -16.41 9.44
CA PHE A 78 -4.10 -16.09 9.51
C PHE A 78 -3.24 -17.33 9.29
N SER A 79 -3.61 -18.47 9.89
CA SER A 79 -2.90 -19.74 9.71
C SER A 79 -2.89 -20.18 8.25
N ASP A 80 -4.04 -20.09 7.56
CA ASP A 80 -4.14 -20.45 6.15
C ASP A 80 -3.28 -19.53 5.28
N LEU A 81 -3.32 -18.21 5.53
CA LEU A 81 -2.48 -17.22 4.86
C LEU A 81 -0.99 -17.50 5.10
N PHE A 82 -0.59 -17.73 6.35
CA PHE A 82 0.80 -17.97 6.71
C PHE A 82 1.34 -19.21 5.97
N ASN A 83 0.62 -20.32 6.03
CA ASN A 83 0.98 -21.54 5.32
C ASN A 83 1.08 -21.33 3.81
N ASP A 84 0.15 -20.56 3.22
CA ASP A 84 0.20 -20.27 1.80
C ASP A 84 1.39 -19.39 1.43
N LEU A 85 1.76 -18.42 2.27
CA LEU A 85 2.97 -17.60 2.06
C LEU A 85 4.23 -18.45 2.10
N ILE A 86 4.37 -19.33 3.09
CA ILE A 86 5.51 -20.25 3.20
C ILE A 86 5.60 -21.16 1.96
N LYS A 87 4.49 -21.78 1.54
CA LYS A 87 4.42 -22.60 0.30
C LYS A 87 4.80 -21.83 -0.97
N ASN A 88 4.58 -20.50 -0.98
CA ASN A 88 4.94 -19.64 -2.10
C ASN A 88 6.36 -19.04 -1.98
N GLY A 89 7.18 -19.54 -1.05
CA GLY A 89 8.59 -19.17 -0.93
C GLY A 89 8.84 -17.86 -0.19
N PHE A 90 7.94 -17.49 0.71
CA PHE A 90 8.16 -16.44 1.71
C PHE A 90 8.55 -17.04 3.05
N TRP A 91 9.19 -16.27 3.89
CA TRP A 91 9.47 -16.60 5.29
C TRP A 91 9.15 -15.41 6.18
N CYS A 92 8.85 -15.63 7.45
CA CYS A 92 8.50 -14.59 8.41
C CYS A 92 9.66 -14.30 9.36
N TYR A 93 9.99 -13.03 9.56
CA TYR A 93 11.07 -12.60 10.46
C TYR A 93 10.81 -12.91 11.92
N GLN A 94 9.54 -12.96 12.31
CA GLN A 94 9.12 -13.23 13.68
C GLN A 94 9.17 -14.70 14.06
N GLY A 95 9.42 -15.59 13.09
CA GLY A 95 9.56 -17.04 13.30
C GLY A 95 8.71 -17.87 12.35
N ASP A 96 8.73 -19.18 12.56
CA ASP A 96 8.02 -20.20 11.80
C ASP A 96 6.87 -20.85 12.59
N ASP A 97 6.79 -20.60 13.90
CA ASP A 97 5.65 -21.00 14.73
C ASP A 97 4.46 -20.05 14.51
N ILE A 98 3.40 -20.58 13.91
CA ILE A 98 2.21 -19.82 13.56
C ILE A 98 1.53 -19.20 14.79
N GLU A 99 1.53 -19.91 15.93
CA GLU A 99 0.89 -19.43 17.15
C GLU A 99 1.62 -18.22 17.72
N GLU A 100 2.94 -18.28 17.76
CA GLU A 100 3.77 -17.17 18.22
C GLU A 100 3.62 -15.95 17.29
N VAL A 101 3.69 -16.19 15.97
CA VAL A 101 3.54 -15.09 14.98
C VAL A 101 2.14 -14.51 15.01
N TYR A 102 1.10 -15.32 15.20
CA TYR A 102 -0.27 -14.80 15.32
C TYR A 102 -0.45 -13.88 16.52
N ILE A 103 0.23 -14.13 17.65
CA ILE A 103 0.18 -13.24 18.83
C ILE A 103 0.64 -11.83 18.49
N TYR A 104 1.67 -11.65 17.63
CA TYR A 104 2.08 -10.32 17.16
C TYR A 104 0.93 -9.61 16.45
N THR A 105 0.33 -10.25 15.46
CA THR A 105 -0.73 -9.62 14.66
C THR A 105 -2.01 -9.36 15.47
N LYS A 106 -2.37 -10.26 16.38
CA LYS A 106 -3.50 -10.10 17.31
C LYS A 106 -3.32 -8.87 18.23
N ASN A 107 -2.09 -8.58 18.60
CA ASN A 107 -1.73 -7.42 19.41
C ASN A 107 -1.38 -6.18 18.58
N PHE A 108 -1.70 -6.18 17.29
CA PHE A 108 -1.42 -5.08 16.34
C PHE A 108 0.07 -4.73 16.21
N HIS A 109 0.96 -5.69 16.45
CA HIS A 109 2.36 -5.56 16.12
C HIS A 109 2.60 -5.97 14.66
N ASN A 110 3.44 -5.22 13.97
CA ASN A 110 3.81 -5.52 12.60
C ASN A 110 4.67 -6.78 12.54
N ILE A 111 4.48 -7.55 11.48
CA ILE A 111 5.35 -8.68 11.15
C ILE A 111 5.93 -8.49 9.75
N ARG A 112 7.04 -9.15 9.45
CA ARG A 112 7.72 -8.98 8.16
C ARG A 112 7.89 -10.30 7.44
N PHE A 113 7.70 -10.24 6.12
CA PHE A 113 7.93 -11.35 5.21
C PHE A 113 8.92 -10.97 4.13
N SER A 114 9.83 -11.88 3.81
CA SER A 114 10.69 -11.78 2.63
C SER A 114 10.73 -13.10 1.87
N ARG A 115 11.38 -13.13 0.71
CA ARG A 115 11.66 -14.39 0.02
C ARG A 115 12.63 -15.22 0.83
N VAL A 116 12.48 -16.53 0.76
CA VAL A 116 13.44 -17.47 1.36
C VAL A 116 14.85 -17.14 0.86
N ASN A 117 15.81 -17.10 1.77
CA ASN A 117 17.22 -16.71 1.59
C ASN A 117 17.46 -15.22 1.26
N GLU A 118 16.44 -14.37 1.32
CA GLU A 118 16.58 -12.91 1.18
C GLU A 118 16.14 -12.22 2.48
N ILE A 119 16.79 -11.09 2.81
CA ILE A 119 16.35 -10.20 3.90
C ILE A 119 15.59 -9.02 3.29
N PHE A 120 16.05 -8.50 2.17
CA PHE A 120 15.45 -7.36 1.47
C PHE A 120 15.18 -7.70 0.00
N PRO A 121 14.11 -7.14 -0.59
CA PRO A 121 13.06 -6.35 0.06
C PRO A 121 12.17 -7.21 0.96
N ASN A 122 11.50 -6.57 1.93
CA ASN A 122 10.52 -7.24 2.76
C ASN A 122 9.14 -6.55 2.71
N ILE A 123 8.10 -7.29 3.03
CA ILE A 123 6.74 -6.77 3.24
C ILE A 123 6.55 -6.55 4.74
N GLU A 124 6.31 -5.33 5.15
CA GLU A 124 5.83 -5.03 6.49
C GLU A 124 4.31 -5.19 6.52
N PHE A 125 3.86 -6.30 7.10
CA PHE A 125 2.45 -6.61 7.29
C PHE A 125 1.94 -5.87 8.51
N VAL A 126 1.05 -4.90 8.29
CA VAL A 126 0.55 -3.98 9.31
C VAL A 126 -0.91 -4.29 9.62
N PRO A 127 -1.20 -4.98 10.74
CA PRO A 127 -2.57 -5.27 11.14
C PRO A 127 -3.29 -3.99 11.58
N ILE A 128 -4.53 -3.79 11.11
CA ILE A 128 -5.35 -2.64 11.44
C ILE A 128 -6.74 -3.03 11.92
N ASP A 129 -7.36 -2.15 12.68
CA ASP A 129 -8.76 -2.22 13.06
C ASP A 129 -9.45 -0.84 13.00
N LYS A 130 -10.74 -0.79 13.35
CA LYS A 130 -11.55 0.44 13.34
C LYS A 130 -11.11 1.48 14.37
N LYS A 131 -10.26 1.13 15.34
CA LYS A 131 -9.80 2.06 16.38
C LYS A 131 -8.75 3.03 15.85
N ARG A 132 -7.98 2.61 14.85
CA ARG A 132 -7.03 3.47 14.13
C ARG A 132 -7.77 4.16 12.99
N LYS A 133 -8.41 5.29 13.28
CA LYS A 133 -9.36 5.96 12.38
C LYS A 133 -8.73 6.41 11.06
N ASP A 134 -7.52 6.99 11.11
CA ASP A 134 -6.74 7.40 9.93
C ASP A 134 -6.45 6.21 9.01
N LYS A 135 -5.88 5.13 9.56
CA LYS A 135 -5.57 3.90 8.84
C LYS A 135 -6.81 3.19 8.33
N TYR A 136 -7.87 3.18 9.12
CA TYR A 136 -9.14 2.58 8.71
C TYR A 136 -9.82 3.40 7.62
N PHE A 137 -9.71 4.73 7.65
CA PHE A 137 -10.23 5.59 6.60
C PHE A 137 -9.53 5.32 5.26
N GLU A 138 -8.19 5.38 5.21
CA GLU A 138 -7.45 5.11 3.98
C GLU A 138 -7.70 3.71 3.43
N PHE A 139 -7.82 2.71 4.31
CA PHE A 139 -8.13 1.33 3.94
C PHE A 139 -9.51 1.16 3.30
N THR A 140 -10.52 1.88 3.81
CA THR A 140 -11.90 1.77 3.32
C THR A 140 -12.21 2.64 2.11
N HIS A 141 -11.29 3.53 1.70
CA HIS A 141 -11.41 4.41 0.54
C HIS A 141 -10.26 4.22 -0.48
N PRO A 142 -10.01 2.99 -0.94
CA PRO A 142 -8.84 2.72 -1.76
C PRO A 142 -8.96 3.35 -3.16
N GLN A 143 -7.82 3.80 -3.68
CA GLN A 143 -7.59 4.10 -5.08
C GLN A 143 -6.93 2.89 -5.74
N LYS A 144 -7.31 2.54 -6.96
CA LYS A 144 -6.66 1.45 -7.70
C LYS A 144 -5.57 1.97 -8.63
N ILE A 145 -4.44 1.31 -8.63
CA ILE A 145 -3.34 1.50 -9.59
C ILE A 145 -3.09 0.21 -10.34
N LYS A 146 -2.70 0.33 -11.61
CA LYS A 146 -2.30 -0.78 -12.46
C LYS A 146 -0.98 -0.48 -13.16
N ILE A 147 -0.04 -1.41 -13.09
CA ILE A 147 1.24 -1.40 -13.81
C ILE A 147 1.35 -2.72 -14.56
N GLY A 148 1.35 -2.69 -15.89
CA GLY A 148 1.32 -3.92 -16.68
C GLY A 148 0.12 -4.81 -16.31
N ASN A 149 0.39 -6.03 -15.80
CA ASN A 149 -0.61 -6.98 -15.32
C ASN A 149 -0.79 -6.99 -13.79
N PHE A 150 -0.18 -6.05 -13.07
CA PHE A 150 -0.31 -5.91 -11.61
C PHE A 150 -1.28 -4.77 -11.28
N GLU A 151 -2.44 -5.11 -10.73
CA GLU A 151 -3.40 -4.16 -10.16
C GLU A 151 -3.39 -4.28 -8.65
N PHE A 152 -3.32 -3.14 -7.96
CA PHE A 152 -3.23 -3.06 -6.52
C PHE A 152 -3.93 -1.82 -5.96
N LYS A 153 -4.19 -1.82 -4.67
CA LYS A 153 -4.88 -0.77 -3.93
C LYS A 153 -3.88 0.09 -3.16
N ILE A 154 -4.09 1.39 -3.20
CA ILE A 154 -3.36 2.41 -2.44
C ILE A 154 -4.34 3.36 -1.76
N PRO A 155 -3.94 4.21 -0.79
CA PRO A 155 -4.78 5.30 -0.29
C PRO A 155 -5.22 6.24 -1.41
N PRO A 156 -6.28 7.04 -1.19
CA PRO A 156 -6.53 8.18 -2.06
C PRO A 156 -5.27 9.03 -2.18
N ILE A 157 -4.93 9.49 -3.40
CA ILE A 157 -3.66 10.19 -3.65
C ILE A 157 -3.50 11.42 -2.74
N GLU A 158 -4.57 12.21 -2.57
CA GLU A 158 -4.54 13.39 -1.72
C GLU A 158 -4.34 13.05 -0.24
N PHE A 159 -4.88 11.90 0.22
CA PHE A 159 -4.66 11.40 1.58
C PHE A 159 -3.21 10.98 1.78
N GLU A 160 -2.66 10.18 0.88
CA GLU A 160 -1.27 9.72 0.93
C GLU A 160 -0.28 10.90 0.94
N ILE A 161 -0.53 11.95 0.13
CA ILE A 161 0.27 13.17 0.11
C ILE A 161 0.25 13.85 1.48
N LEU A 162 -0.95 14.10 2.03
CA LEU A 162 -1.10 14.75 3.33
C LEU A 162 -0.50 13.93 4.47
N TYR A 163 -0.67 12.61 4.43
CA TYR A 163 -0.12 11.72 5.45
C TYR A 163 1.41 11.81 5.50
N LYS A 164 2.06 11.87 4.33
CA LYS A 164 3.50 12.08 4.22
C LYS A 164 3.95 13.45 4.76
N GLU A 165 3.17 14.50 4.50
CA GLU A 165 3.50 15.87 4.91
C GLU A 165 3.26 16.10 6.40
N ILE A 166 2.19 15.56 6.97
CA ILE A 166 1.71 15.90 8.32
C ILE A 166 2.16 14.87 9.36
N VAL A 167 2.05 13.57 9.03
CA VAL A 167 2.26 12.49 10.01
C VAL A 167 3.67 11.93 9.94
N LEU A 168 4.12 11.52 8.76
CA LEU A 168 5.43 10.90 8.61
C LEU A 168 6.56 11.93 8.72
N GLY A 169 6.40 13.09 8.10
CA GLY A 169 7.39 14.18 8.15
C GLY A 169 8.77 13.75 7.62
N GLY A 170 9.75 14.61 7.83
CA GLY A 170 11.12 14.34 7.42
C GLY A 170 11.36 14.47 5.91
N LYS A 171 12.63 14.69 5.53
CA LYS A 171 13.04 15.04 4.16
C LYS A 171 12.53 14.03 3.11
N LYS A 172 12.71 12.75 3.38
CA LYS A 172 12.34 11.63 2.48
C LYS A 172 10.85 11.67 2.12
N TYR A 173 9.98 11.85 3.10
CA TYR A 173 8.53 11.83 2.91
C TYR A 173 7.99 13.13 2.30
N ILE A 174 8.58 14.28 2.64
CA ILE A 174 8.25 15.56 2.00
C ILE A 174 8.61 15.53 0.51
N GLU A 175 9.73 14.92 0.14
CA GLU A 175 10.09 14.73 -1.27
C GLU A 175 9.16 13.74 -1.98
N ASP A 176 8.70 12.68 -1.31
CA ASP A 176 7.67 11.77 -1.82
C ASP A 176 6.37 12.52 -2.11
N ALA A 177 5.92 13.35 -1.17
CA ALA A 177 4.71 14.15 -1.32
C ALA A 177 4.82 15.14 -2.49
N ARG A 178 5.95 15.83 -2.64
CA ARG A 178 6.21 16.73 -3.79
C ARG A 178 6.17 15.98 -5.11
N HIS A 179 6.77 14.79 -5.19
CA HIS A 179 6.72 13.93 -6.37
C HIS A 179 5.27 13.57 -6.72
N LEU A 180 4.48 13.09 -5.75
CA LEU A 180 3.08 12.70 -5.96
C LEU A 180 2.21 13.90 -6.41
N ARG A 181 2.42 15.08 -5.81
CA ARG A 181 1.73 16.32 -6.23
C ARG A 181 2.04 16.68 -7.68
N ALA A 182 3.30 16.60 -8.08
CA ALA A 182 3.72 16.91 -9.45
C ALA A 182 3.20 15.86 -10.44
N PHE A 183 3.31 14.57 -10.10
CA PHE A 183 2.91 13.48 -10.97
C PHE A 183 1.39 13.48 -11.22
N PHE A 184 0.58 13.67 -10.18
CA PHE A 184 -0.88 13.63 -10.25
C PHE A 184 -1.56 15.02 -10.31
N SER A 185 -0.84 16.10 -10.68
CA SER A 185 -1.32 17.47 -10.60
C SER A 185 -2.60 17.76 -11.39
N ASP A 186 -2.94 16.95 -12.38
CA ASP A 186 -4.14 17.06 -13.22
C ASP A 186 -5.37 16.33 -12.68
N ILE A 187 -5.21 15.43 -11.71
CA ILE A 187 -6.33 14.66 -11.14
C ILE A 187 -6.59 14.92 -9.66
N ILE A 188 -5.62 15.47 -8.92
CA ILE A 188 -5.79 15.84 -7.51
C ILE A 188 -6.76 17.00 -7.35
N LYS A 189 -7.53 16.99 -6.24
CA LYS A 189 -8.60 17.97 -5.98
C LYS A 189 -8.36 18.70 -4.67
N GLU A 190 -8.26 20.03 -4.70
CA GLU A 190 -8.07 20.87 -3.51
C GLU A 190 -9.14 20.66 -2.42
N LYS A 191 -10.38 20.39 -2.82
CA LYS A 191 -11.46 20.07 -1.88
C LYS A 191 -11.13 18.86 -1.02
N ARG A 192 -10.56 17.79 -1.63
CA ARG A 192 -10.18 16.57 -0.91
C ARG A 192 -9.04 16.78 0.07
N PHE A 193 -8.09 17.67 -0.25
CA PHE A 193 -7.02 18.02 0.70
C PHE A 193 -7.58 18.61 1.98
N LYS A 194 -8.60 19.50 1.89
CA LYS A 194 -9.24 20.05 3.09
C LYS A 194 -9.97 19.00 3.90
N GLU A 195 -10.77 18.15 3.25
CA GLU A 195 -11.52 17.08 3.89
C GLU A 195 -10.58 16.06 4.59
N TYR A 196 -9.54 15.60 3.90
CA TYR A 196 -8.62 14.60 4.44
C TYR A 196 -7.70 15.14 5.53
N LYS A 197 -7.37 16.43 5.48
CA LYS A 197 -6.60 17.08 6.54
C LYS A 197 -7.33 17.06 7.88
N GLU A 198 -8.64 17.30 7.87
CA GLU A 198 -9.47 17.24 9.08
C GLU A 198 -9.49 15.82 9.70
N ILE A 199 -9.56 14.78 8.86
CA ILE A 199 -9.52 13.39 9.31
C ILE A 199 -8.17 13.07 9.95
N ILE A 200 -7.06 13.39 9.27
CA ILE A 200 -5.71 13.11 9.75
C ILE A 200 -5.42 13.84 11.07
N ILE A 201 -5.73 15.14 11.16
CA ILE A 201 -5.50 15.94 12.37
C ILE A 201 -6.45 15.53 13.50
N GLY A 202 -7.67 15.11 13.18
CA GLY A 202 -8.64 14.64 14.16
C GLY A 202 -8.22 13.38 14.89
N ASP A 203 -7.44 12.51 14.24
CA ASP A 203 -6.92 11.27 14.83
C ASP A 203 -5.61 11.47 15.61
N MET A 204 -4.92 12.60 15.41
CA MET A 204 -3.71 12.98 16.15
C MET A 204 -3.98 13.61 17.52
N LYS A 205 -5.26 13.91 17.83
CA LYS A 205 -5.70 14.47 19.12
C LYS A 205 -6.17 13.38 20.06
#